data_528b470b85f5ccb0df4e3801a79b890a
#
_entry.id   528b470b85f5ccb0df4e3801a79b890a
#
_cell.length_a   1.000
_cell.length_b   1.000
_cell.length_c   1.000
_cell.angle_alpha   90.00
_cell.angle_beta   90.00
_cell.angle_gamma   90.00
#
_symmetry.space_group_name_H-M   'P 1'
#
loop_
_entity.id
_entity.type
_entity.pdbx_description
1 polymer ?
#
loop_
_entity_poly.entity_id
_entity_poly.type
_entity_poly.pdbx_seq_one_letter_code
_entity_poly.pdbx_strand_id
1 'polypeptide(L)'
;MKKFLTAVFAVLTGVFLAGFDASAETPLCGGVTDRTDRTAPKVIKSKEITAFSTSFLLRDETSPHEAIEHWNFTVKKDDTGRIAIEAGNGTTVQADDALLAELQQVIDRFDLAALNGTDRVTAGLPPMFGPCRMSVDYASGERLYFQRNSRPEEGWPRAMRDIFINAFAKKR
;
A
#
# COMPACT_ATOMS: atom_id res chain seq x y z
N MET A 1 -79.42 -17.11 31.32
CA MET A 1 -79.31 -16.60 29.94
C MET A 1 -77.87 -16.27 29.64
N LYS A 2 -77.14 -17.22 29.07
CA LYS A 2 -75.69 -17.04 28.77
C LYS A 2 -75.54 -17.15 27.23
N LYS A 3 -75.08 -16.09 26.61
CA LYS A 3 -74.84 -16.04 25.19
C LYS A 3 -73.43 -16.60 24.93
N PHE A 4 -73.34 -17.68 24.17
CA PHE A 4 -72.10 -18.23 23.67
C PHE A 4 -71.70 -17.46 22.46
N LEU A 5 -70.45 -16.89 22.49
CA LEU A 5 -69.83 -16.26 21.40
C LEU A 5 -68.83 -17.24 20.78
N THR A 6 -69.17 -17.73 19.60
CA THR A 6 -68.28 -18.64 18.83
C THR A 6 -67.22 -17.84 18.11
N ALA A 7 -65.99 -18.00 18.51
CA ALA A 7 -64.85 -17.44 17.83
C ALA A 7 -64.37 -18.39 16.74
N VAL A 8 -64.43 -17.94 15.49
CA VAL A 8 -63.90 -18.65 14.32
C VAL A 8 -62.42 -18.33 14.23
N PHE A 9 -61.56 -19.32 14.43
CA PHE A 9 -60.12 -19.25 14.19
C PHE A 9 -59.87 -19.51 12.70
N ALA A 10 -59.52 -18.46 11.94
CA ALA A 10 -58.98 -18.61 10.62
C ALA A 10 -57.47 -18.93 10.71
N VAL A 11 -57.11 -20.16 10.38
CA VAL A 11 -55.70 -20.58 10.23
C VAL A 11 -55.20 -20.06 8.91
N LEU A 12 -54.40 -18.99 8.96
CA LEU A 12 -53.60 -18.51 7.78
C LEU A 12 -52.39 -19.41 7.67
N THR A 13 -52.41 -20.33 6.71
CA THR A 13 -51.22 -21.09 6.28
C THR A 13 -50.32 -20.13 5.46
N GLY A 14 -49.34 -19.54 6.14
CA GLY A 14 -48.28 -18.79 5.50
C GLY A 14 -47.32 -19.74 4.77
N VAL A 15 -47.37 -19.72 3.45
CA VAL A 15 -46.35 -20.35 2.62
C VAL A 15 -45.09 -19.54 2.76
N PHE A 16 -44.12 -20.03 3.52
CA PHE A 16 -42.76 -19.51 3.52
C PHE A 16 -42.09 -19.88 2.18
N LEU A 17 -42.13 -18.96 1.24
CA LEU A 17 -41.21 -18.98 0.12
C LEU A 17 -39.82 -18.66 0.69
N ALA A 18 -39.02 -19.72 0.90
CA ALA A 18 -37.59 -19.57 1.11
C ALA A 18 -37.00 -18.84 -0.10
N GLY A 19 -36.81 -17.54 0.04
CA GLY A 19 -36.03 -16.77 -0.88
C GLY A 19 -34.61 -17.35 -0.87
N PHE A 20 -34.22 -17.99 -1.96
CA PHE A 20 -32.81 -18.20 -2.26
C PHE A 20 -32.21 -16.82 -2.41
N ASP A 21 -31.53 -16.35 -1.35
CA ASP A 21 -30.53 -15.31 -1.49
C ASP A 21 -29.40 -15.89 -2.36
N ALA A 22 -29.59 -15.80 -3.63
CA ALA A 22 -28.47 -15.78 -4.55
C ALA A 22 -27.67 -14.53 -4.15
N SER A 23 -26.65 -14.73 -3.31
CA SER A 23 -25.58 -13.75 -3.15
C SER A 23 -25.05 -13.49 -4.54
N ALA A 24 -25.60 -12.49 -5.20
CA ALA A 24 -25.02 -11.95 -6.42
C ALA A 24 -23.61 -11.51 -6.00
N GLU A 25 -22.62 -12.33 -6.32
CA GLU A 25 -21.22 -11.88 -6.32
C GLU A 25 -21.24 -10.59 -7.13
N THR A 26 -21.12 -9.47 -6.41
CA THR A 26 -20.98 -8.18 -7.05
C THR A 26 -19.77 -8.32 -7.96
N PRO A 27 -19.91 -8.26 -9.28
CA PRO A 27 -18.75 -8.34 -10.16
C PRO A 27 -17.78 -7.28 -9.66
N LEU A 28 -16.55 -7.67 -9.35
CA LEU A 28 -15.45 -6.78 -9.02
C LEU A 28 -15.24 -5.88 -10.25
N CYS A 29 -16.07 -4.84 -10.35
CA CYS A 29 -15.90 -3.81 -11.34
C CYS A 29 -14.61 -3.09 -10.99
N GLY A 30 -13.52 -3.44 -11.65
CA GLY A 30 -12.25 -2.77 -11.53
C GLY A 30 -12.45 -1.30 -11.86
N GLY A 31 -12.48 -0.46 -10.81
CA GLY A 31 -12.54 0.99 -10.96
C GLY A 31 -11.15 1.58 -11.05
N VAL A 32 -11.00 2.70 -11.75
CA VAL A 32 -9.80 3.52 -11.73
C VAL A 32 -10.04 4.69 -10.79
N THR A 33 -9.19 4.83 -9.79
CA THR A 33 -9.07 6.05 -8.98
C THR A 33 -7.89 6.85 -9.53
N ASP A 34 -8.13 8.07 -9.97
CA ASP A 34 -7.09 8.98 -10.47
C ASP A 34 -7.21 10.33 -9.75
N ARG A 35 -6.22 10.62 -8.90
CA ARG A 35 -6.06 11.87 -8.16
C ARG A 35 -4.72 12.52 -8.48
N THR A 36 -4.16 12.21 -9.65
CA THR A 36 -2.85 12.66 -10.09
C THR A 36 -2.76 14.18 -10.10
N ASP A 37 -1.81 14.72 -9.34
CA ASP A 37 -1.40 16.12 -9.42
C ASP A 37 -0.40 16.30 -10.57
N ARG A 38 -0.90 16.80 -11.70
CA ARG A 38 -0.09 17.03 -12.90
C ARG A 38 0.83 18.25 -12.78
N THR A 39 0.64 19.07 -11.72
CA THR A 39 1.47 20.26 -11.46
C THR A 39 2.66 19.96 -10.57
N ALA A 40 2.69 18.78 -9.93
CA ALA A 40 3.78 18.37 -9.08
C ALA A 40 5.12 18.38 -9.83
N PRO A 41 6.19 18.96 -9.25
CA PRO A 41 7.50 19.05 -9.90
C PRO A 41 8.05 17.65 -10.17
N LYS A 42 8.52 17.43 -11.39
CA LYS A 42 9.11 16.14 -11.82
C LYS A 42 10.62 16.06 -11.58
N VAL A 43 11.19 17.10 -11.02
CA VAL A 43 12.59 17.17 -10.62
C VAL A 43 12.63 17.63 -9.16
N ILE A 44 13.27 16.85 -8.31
CA ILE A 44 13.55 17.17 -6.92
C ILE A 44 15.01 17.57 -6.81
N LYS A 45 15.29 18.80 -6.38
CA LYS A 45 16.65 19.35 -6.31
C LYS A 45 17.39 18.91 -5.05
N SER A 46 16.67 18.84 -3.93
CA SER A 46 17.24 18.40 -2.66
C SER A 46 17.58 16.92 -2.70
N LYS A 47 18.64 16.57 -1.98
CA LYS A 47 19.07 15.18 -1.78
C LYS A 47 19.05 14.78 -0.29
N GLU A 48 18.74 15.74 0.58
CA GLU A 48 18.69 15.50 2.02
C GLU A 48 17.28 15.05 2.44
N ILE A 49 17.12 13.75 2.63
CA ILE A 49 15.87 13.13 3.08
C ILE A 49 15.71 13.34 4.59
N THR A 50 14.55 13.79 5.03
CA THR A 50 14.17 13.92 6.44
C THR A 50 13.14 12.86 6.87
N ALA A 51 12.26 12.46 5.95
CA ALA A 51 11.35 11.36 6.17
C ALA A 51 11.14 10.58 4.87
N PHE A 52 10.97 9.26 5.01
CA PHE A 52 10.76 8.37 3.89
C PHE A 52 9.73 7.30 4.27
N SER A 53 8.80 7.01 3.38
CA SER A 53 7.93 5.84 3.52
C SER A 53 7.69 5.20 2.17
N THR A 54 7.60 3.88 2.16
CA THR A 54 7.32 3.13 0.94
C THR A 54 6.52 1.87 1.25
N SER A 55 5.68 1.49 0.30
CA SER A 55 4.95 0.23 0.32
C SER A 55 4.92 -0.32 -1.10
N PHE A 56 5.27 -1.58 -1.28
CA PHE A 56 5.30 -2.23 -2.58
C PHE A 56 5.15 -3.76 -2.46
N LEU A 57 4.85 -4.39 -3.57
CA LEU A 57 4.77 -5.83 -3.72
C LEU A 57 5.97 -6.34 -4.50
N LEU A 58 6.50 -7.47 -4.07
CA LEU A 58 7.52 -8.21 -4.81
C LEU A 58 7.08 -9.66 -4.97
N ARG A 59 7.37 -10.24 -6.15
CA ARG A 59 7.28 -11.65 -6.35
C ARG A 59 8.54 -12.32 -5.77
N ASP A 60 8.35 -13.30 -4.91
CA ASP A 60 9.42 -14.17 -4.48
C ASP A 60 9.69 -15.21 -5.57
N GLU A 61 10.71 -14.96 -6.38
CA GLU A 61 11.13 -15.86 -7.47
C GLU A 61 11.74 -17.18 -6.95
N THR A 62 12.06 -17.24 -5.65
CA THR A 62 12.62 -18.44 -5.01
C THR A 62 11.56 -19.37 -4.46
N SER A 63 10.34 -18.85 -4.28
CA SER A 63 9.21 -19.65 -3.79
C SER A 63 8.61 -20.50 -4.89
N PRO A 64 8.44 -21.82 -4.68
CA PRO A 64 7.80 -22.71 -5.64
C PRO A 64 6.35 -22.34 -5.96
N HIS A 65 5.74 -21.49 -5.14
CA HIS A 65 4.36 -21.02 -5.30
C HIS A 65 4.27 -19.55 -5.76
N GLU A 66 5.40 -18.96 -6.22
CA GLU A 66 5.45 -17.56 -6.66
C GLU A 66 4.79 -16.61 -5.65
N ALA A 67 5.11 -16.77 -4.37
CA ALA A 67 4.53 -15.97 -3.30
C ALA A 67 4.76 -14.48 -3.56
N ILE A 68 3.73 -13.68 -3.26
CA ILE A 68 3.82 -12.23 -3.34
C ILE A 68 4.03 -11.70 -1.94
N GLU A 69 5.15 -11.01 -1.73
CA GLU A 69 5.50 -10.38 -0.48
C GLU A 69 5.10 -8.91 -0.48
N HIS A 70 4.48 -8.47 0.60
CA HIS A 70 4.17 -7.07 0.83
C HIS A 70 5.21 -6.45 1.75
N TRP A 71 5.93 -5.46 1.24
CA TRP A 71 6.95 -4.73 1.94
C TRP A 71 6.45 -3.33 2.30
N ASN A 72 6.65 -2.92 3.55
CA ASN A 72 6.28 -1.62 4.07
C ASN A 72 7.34 -1.12 5.04
N PHE A 73 7.89 0.06 4.77
CA PHE A 73 8.93 0.67 5.57
C PHE A 73 8.67 2.15 5.76
N THR A 74 8.96 2.63 6.97
CA THR A 74 8.99 4.05 7.30
C THR A 74 10.34 4.39 7.91
N VAL A 75 10.96 5.48 7.44
CA VAL A 75 12.22 6.00 7.98
C VAL A 75 11.97 7.43 8.43
N LYS A 76 12.39 7.76 9.64
CA LYS A 76 12.27 9.11 10.19
C LYS A 76 13.57 9.52 10.86
N LYS A 77 13.96 10.77 10.66
CA LYS A 77 15.00 11.45 11.40
C LYS A 77 14.33 12.28 12.49
N ASP A 78 14.69 12.06 13.75
CA ASP A 78 14.16 12.85 14.86
C ASP A 78 14.91 14.20 14.99
N ASP A 79 14.42 15.08 15.87
CA ASP A 79 15.00 16.40 16.12
C ASP A 79 16.43 16.34 16.68
N THR A 80 16.87 15.18 17.16
CA THR A 80 18.24 14.95 17.62
C THR A 80 19.16 14.39 16.53
N GLY A 81 18.64 14.20 15.32
CA GLY A 81 19.36 13.65 14.18
C GLY A 81 19.43 12.11 14.15
N ARG A 82 18.75 11.41 15.09
CA ARG A 82 18.71 9.94 15.07
C ARG A 82 17.72 9.45 14.02
N ILE A 83 18.12 8.42 13.31
CA ILE A 83 17.32 7.82 12.23
C ILE A 83 16.79 6.48 12.71
N ALA A 84 15.49 6.29 12.61
CA ALA A 84 14.81 5.03 12.91
C ALA A 84 14.10 4.49 11.66
N ILE A 85 14.23 3.18 11.45
CA ILE A 85 13.49 2.42 10.42
C ILE A 85 12.43 1.60 11.15
N GLU A 86 11.20 1.69 10.70
CA GLU A 86 10.08 0.86 11.13
C GLU A 86 9.61 0.01 9.95
N ALA A 87 9.59 -1.31 10.13
CA ALA A 87 8.99 -2.24 9.18
C ALA A 87 7.50 -2.42 9.45
N GLY A 88 6.73 -2.86 8.45
CA GLY A 88 5.28 -3.05 8.56
C GLY A 88 4.82 -4.04 9.64
N ASN A 89 5.70 -4.90 10.13
CA ASN A 89 5.45 -5.81 11.26
C ASN A 89 5.73 -5.17 12.64
N GLY A 90 6.00 -3.85 12.68
CA GLY A 90 6.31 -3.11 13.91
C GLY A 90 7.76 -3.24 14.41
N THR A 91 8.63 -3.98 13.71
CA THR A 91 10.05 -4.05 14.07
C THR A 91 10.73 -2.72 13.77
N THR A 92 11.44 -2.17 14.77
CA THR A 92 12.16 -0.91 14.64
C THR A 92 13.67 -1.12 14.84
N VAL A 93 14.46 -0.49 13.97
CA VAL A 93 15.93 -0.44 14.11
C VAL A 93 16.44 0.99 13.93
N GLN A 94 17.59 1.27 14.56
CA GLN A 94 18.32 2.52 14.34
C GLN A 94 19.16 2.41 13.07
N ALA A 95 19.29 3.48 12.33
CA ALA A 95 20.13 3.59 11.14
C ALA A 95 21.01 4.85 11.22
N ASP A 96 21.79 5.06 10.18
CA ASP A 96 22.66 6.21 10.00
C ASP A 96 22.30 7.00 8.73
N ASP A 97 22.96 8.13 8.52
CA ASP A 97 22.74 8.96 7.32
C ASP A 97 23.13 8.22 6.02
N ALA A 98 23.98 7.18 6.08
CA ALA A 98 24.32 6.38 4.92
C ALA A 98 23.09 5.68 4.34
N LEU A 99 22.16 5.22 5.18
CA LEU A 99 20.89 4.66 4.71
C LEU A 99 20.10 5.66 3.86
N LEU A 100 19.98 6.92 4.31
CA LEU A 100 19.24 7.95 3.57
C LEU A 100 19.91 8.25 2.21
N ALA A 101 21.25 8.23 2.19
CA ALA A 101 22.01 8.39 0.95
C ALA A 101 21.78 7.20 -0.01
N GLU A 102 21.74 5.97 0.48
CA GLU A 102 21.45 4.78 -0.32
C GLU A 102 20.01 4.84 -0.90
N LEU A 103 19.03 5.25 -0.10
CA LEU A 103 17.65 5.44 -0.56
C LEU A 103 17.57 6.51 -1.67
N GLN A 104 18.30 7.63 -1.49
CA GLN A 104 18.35 8.68 -2.50
C GLN A 104 18.99 8.20 -3.80
N GLN A 105 20.04 7.37 -3.74
CA GLN A 105 20.65 6.78 -4.93
C GLN A 105 19.66 5.90 -5.71
N VAL A 106 18.80 5.16 -5.03
CA VAL A 106 17.75 4.39 -5.71
C VAL A 106 16.73 5.31 -6.38
N ILE A 107 16.30 6.39 -5.69
CA ILE A 107 15.39 7.38 -6.26
C ILE A 107 15.98 7.96 -7.54
N ASP A 108 17.26 8.34 -7.54
CA ASP A 108 17.94 8.93 -8.68
C ASP A 108 18.17 7.90 -9.81
N ARG A 109 18.64 6.71 -9.47
CA ARG A 109 18.92 5.63 -10.43
C ARG A 109 17.71 5.23 -11.27
N PHE A 110 16.54 5.20 -10.65
CA PHE A 110 15.30 4.77 -11.29
C PHE A 110 14.41 5.95 -11.71
N ASP A 111 14.91 7.18 -11.63
CA ASP A 111 14.19 8.41 -11.97
C ASP A 111 12.79 8.48 -11.32
N LEU A 112 12.72 8.11 -10.04
CA LEU A 112 11.43 8.05 -9.35
C LEU A 112 10.80 9.44 -9.15
N ALA A 113 11.59 10.52 -9.21
CA ALA A 113 11.10 11.88 -9.18
C ALA A 113 10.14 12.18 -10.36
N ALA A 114 10.33 11.55 -11.51
CA ALA A 114 9.42 11.68 -12.66
C ALA A 114 7.99 11.17 -12.34
N LEU A 115 7.84 10.32 -11.33
CA LEU A 115 6.54 9.81 -10.86
C LEU A 115 5.84 10.76 -9.88
N ASN A 116 6.51 11.84 -9.42
CA ASN A 116 5.96 12.73 -8.43
C ASN A 116 4.56 13.25 -8.81
N GLY A 117 3.64 13.27 -7.85
CA GLY A 117 2.23 13.66 -8.04
C GLY A 117 1.36 12.58 -8.68
N THR A 118 1.91 11.44 -9.13
CA THR A 118 1.08 10.35 -9.66
C THR A 118 0.30 9.70 -8.53
N ASP A 119 -1.03 9.75 -8.61
CA ASP A 119 -1.93 9.03 -7.70
C ASP A 119 -3.02 8.36 -8.54
N ARG A 120 -2.67 7.20 -9.12
CA ARG A 120 -3.57 6.47 -10.00
C ARG A 120 -3.51 4.97 -9.72
N VAL A 121 -4.63 4.43 -9.25
CA VAL A 121 -4.76 3.01 -8.91
C VAL A 121 -5.97 2.41 -9.62
N THR A 122 -5.78 1.25 -10.21
CA THR A 122 -6.82 0.42 -10.80
C THR A 122 -7.11 -0.74 -9.85
N ALA A 123 -8.36 -0.87 -9.41
CA ALA A 123 -8.82 -1.99 -8.60
C ALA A 123 -9.07 -3.23 -9.46
N GLY A 124 -9.07 -4.41 -8.82
CA GLY A 124 -9.38 -5.68 -9.49
C GLY A 124 -8.26 -6.26 -10.35
N LEU A 125 -7.05 -5.69 -10.31
CA LEU A 125 -5.89 -6.29 -10.93
C LEU A 125 -5.37 -7.48 -10.11
N PRO A 126 -4.67 -8.45 -10.76
CA PRO A 126 -3.99 -9.51 -10.05
C PRO A 126 -3.06 -8.97 -8.95
N PRO A 127 -2.83 -9.72 -7.85
CA PRO A 127 -2.07 -9.23 -6.69
C PRO A 127 -0.69 -8.65 -7.02
N MET A 128 0.01 -9.19 -8.03
CA MET A 128 1.32 -8.69 -8.47
C MET A 128 1.28 -7.25 -9.00
N PHE A 129 0.11 -6.76 -9.40
CA PHE A 129 -0.12 -5.38 -9.84
C PHE A 129 -0.82 -4.56 -8.74
N GLY A 130 -0.76 -5.00 -7.49
CA GLY A 130 -1.31 -4.26 -6.36
C GLY A 130 -0.70 -2.86 -6.23
N PRO A 131 -1.29 -1.99 -5.40
CA PRO A 131 -0.78 -0.65 -5.23
C PRO A 131 0.64 -0.63 -4.67
N CYS A 132 1.49 0.23 -5.23
CA CYS A 132 2.75 0.65 -4.63
C CYS A 132 2.73 2.15 -4.35
N ARG A 133 3.42 2.55 -3.30
CA ARG A 133 3.46 3.95 -2.84
C ARG A 133 4.85 4.31 -2.37
N MET A 134 5.21 5.57 -2.59
CA MET A 134 6.39 6.19 -1.99
C MET A 134 6.06 7.61 -1.57
N SER A 135 6.58 8.02 -0.41
CA SER A 135 6.54 9.39 0.06
C SER A 135 7.91 9.74 0.65
N VAL A 136 8.49 10.84 0.20
CA VAL A 136 9.78 11.33 0.68
C VAL A 136 9.65 12.81 0.98
N ASP A 137 10.00 13.22 2.18
CA ASP A 137 10.10 14.60 2.57
C ASP A 137 11.59 15.00 2.62
N TYR A 138 11.91 16.17 2.09
CA TYR A 138 13.26 16.69 2.00
C TYR A 138 13.46 17.91 2.90
N ALA A 139 14.69 18.15 3.35
CA ALA A 139 15.04 19.29 4.20
C ALA A 139 14.74 20.64 3.54
N SER A 140 14.70 20.71 2.21
CA SER A 140 14.29 21.91 1.45
C SER A 140 12.80 22.22 1.52
N GLY A 141 11.97 21.31 2.05
CA GLY A 141 10.52 21.35 1.97
C GLY A 141 9.96 20.78 0.67
N GLU A 142 10.80 20.35 -0.26
CA GLU A 142 10.35 19.58 -1.44
C GLU A 142 9.79 18.23 -1.00
N ARG A 143 8.88 17.69 -1.80
CA ARG A 143 8.27 16.39 -1.56
C ARG A 143 8.19 15.56 -2.83
N LEU A 144 8.54 14.29 -2.71
CA LEU A 144 8.23 13.27 -3.69
C LEU A 144 7.09 12.40 -3.15
N TYR A 145 6.01 12.28 -3.90
CA TYR A 145 4.92 11.37 -3.59
C TYR A 145 4.38 10.74 -4.85
N PHE A 146 4.21 9.43 -4.83
CA PHE A 146 3.41 8.74 -5.82
C PHE A 146 2.70 7.52 -5.23
N GLN A 147 1.56 7.20 -5.83
CA GLN A 147 0.84 5.95 -5.62
C GLN A 147 0.32 5.45 -6.97
N ARG A 148 0.59 4.20 -7.30
CA ARG A 148 0.15 3.57 -8.54
C ARG A 148 0.18 2.05 -8.42
N ASN A 149 -0.33 1.36 -9.42
CA ASN A 149 -0.15 -0.09 -9.47
C ASN A 149 1.31 -0.45 -9.72
N SER A 150 1.75 -1.51 -9.05
CA SER A 150 3.09 -2.08 -9.23
C SER A 150 3.27 -2.56 -10.67
N ARG A 151 4.50 -2.53 -11.13
CA ARG A 151 4.94 -3.14 -12.39
C ARG A 151 6.06 -4.11 -12.07
N PRO A 152 5.84 -5.42 -12.26
CA PRO A 152 6.82 -6.46 -11.87
C PRO A 152 8.21 -6.31 -12.48
N GLU A 153 8.28 -5.68 -13.68
CA GLU A 153 9.53 -5.42 -14.40
C GLU A 153 10.39 -4.31 -13.78
N GLU A 154 9.84 -3.51 -12.88
CA GLU A 154 10.58 -2.41 -12.28
C GLU A 154 11.54 -2.89 -11.19
N GLY A 155 12.80 -2.53 -11.31
CA GLY A 155 13.84 -2.97 -10.39
C GLY A 155 13.92 -2.19 -9.08
N TRP A 156 13.30 -1.02 -8.95
CA TRP A 156 13.40 -0.19 -7.75
C TRP A 156 12.83 -0.84 -6.48
N PRO A 157 11.72 -1.62 -6.52
CA PRO A 157 11.21 -2.27 -5.31
C PRO A 157 12.23 -3.27 -4.73
N ARG A 158 12.91 -4.03 -5.60
CA ARG A 158 13.96 -4.97 -5.18
C ARG A 158 15.14 -4.24 -4.58
N ALA A 159 15.61 -3.16 -5.23
CA ALA A 159 16.70 -2.35 -4.70
C ALA A 159 16.37 -1.76 -3.32
N MET A 160 15.15 -1.25 -3.12
CA MET A 160 14.69 -0.77 -1.81
C MET A 160 14.65 -1.88 -0.76
N ARG A 161 14.07 -3.03 -1.08
CA ARG A 161 14.05 -4.19 -0.18
C ARG A 161 15.45 -4.55 0.29
N ASP A 162 16.41 -4.63 -0.60
CA ASP A 162 17.77 -5.07 -0.29
C ASP A 162 18.47 -4.09 0.68
N ILE A 163 18.27 -2.78 0.52
CA ILE A 163 18.75 -1.76 1.47
C ILE A 163 18.16 -2.03 2.87
N PHE A 164 16.85 -2.22 2.98
CA PHE A 164 16.21 -2.43 4.27
C PHE A 164 16.62 -3.77 4.92
N ILE A 165 16.67 -4.87 4.16
CA ILE A 165 17.14 -6.16 4.67
C ILE A 165 18.56 -6.01 5.25
N ASN A 166 19.47 -5.33 4.53
CA ASN A 166 20.82 -5.10 4.98
C ASN A 166 20.87 -4.25 6.27
N ALA A 167 20.02 -3.21 6.37
CA ALA A 167 19.93 -2.38 7.57
C ALA A 167 19.46 -3.19 8.81
N PHE A 168 18.47 -4.08 8.63
CA PHE A 168 18.01 -4.96 9.70
C PHE A 168 19.02 -6.07 10.07
N ALA A 169 19.81 -6.56 9.10
CA ALA A 169 20.83 -7.60 9.34
C ALA A 169 22.05 -7.08 10.10
N LYS A 170 22.49 -5.84 9.88
CA LYS A 170 23.66 -5.22 10.55
C LYS A 170 23.50 -5.08 12.07
N LYS A 171 22.30 -5.29 12.62
CA LYS A 171 21.96 -5.10 14.05
C LYS A 171 21.71 -6.41 14.82
N ARG A 172 21.99 -7.55 14.22
CA ARG A 172 22.07 -8.82 14.93
C ARG A 172 23.51 -9.08 15.35
#